data_a4f28a6af045427a913c51af7698da51
#
_entry.id   a4f28a6af045427a913c51af7698da51
#
_cell.length_a   1.000
_cell.length_b   1.000
_cell.length_c   1.000
_cell.angle_alpha   90.00
_cell.angle_beta   90.00
_cell.angle_gamma   90.00
#
_symmetry.space_group_name_H-M   'P 1'
#
loop_
_entity.id
_entity.type
_entity.pdbx_description
1 polymer ?
#
loop_
_entity_poly.entity_id
_entity_poly.type
_entity_poly.pdbx_seq_one_letter_code
_entity_poly.pdbx_strand_id
1 'polypeptide(L)'
;MHILEMQAAYGRLRGDSLRLEPGLNLIYAPNESGKSTWCSFIRTMLYGLPTRQSGPLADKNRFAPWTGEAMQGRMDLETGGQRWTVLRDTRRASAPMQDFSCTYTGTAQPVPEVNGQNLGETLLGVPREVFQRSAFIGQSGLAVSQDPELERRIAALLSTGQEDVSYSESYDRLKKQLNRRRHNKTGLIPQLEQEQARLDDALRRQAELTAQLENAREQQCTAQTRVEELEQRRAQWEAVSYTHLRAHET
;
A
#
# COMPACT_ATOMS: atom_id res chain seq x y z
N MET A 1 1.26 -3.94 26.67
CA MET A 1 2.56 -3.76 26.01
C MET A 1 3.60 -3.38 27.06
N HIS A 2 4.78 -4.00 27.03
CA HIS A 2 5.91 -3.70 27.90
C HIS A 2 7.18 -3.55 27.07
N ILE A 3 7.91 -2.43 27.21
CA ILE A 3 9.20 -2.23 26.55
C ILE A 3 10.27 -2.87 27.42
N LEU A 4 11.06 -3.77 26.85
CA LEU A 4 12.09 -4.54 27.59
C LEU A 4 13.45 -3.86 27.49
N GLU A 5 13.87 -3.53 26.27
CA GLU A 5 15.17 -2.92 26.01
C GLU A 5 15.09 -1.99 24.80
N MET A 6 15.83 -0.91 24.86
CA MET A 6 15.99 0.02 23.75
C MET A 6 17.47 0.30 23.51
N GLN A 7 17.85 0.42 22.25
CA GLN A 7 19.19 0.85 21.84
C GLN A 7 19.06 1.95 20.80
N ALA A 8 19.80 3.04 20.95
CA ALA A 8 19.61 4.22 20.13
C ALA A 8 20.92 4.92 19.74
N ALA A 9 21.07 5.20 18.45
CA ALA A 9 21.91 6.27 17.93
C ALA A 9 21.00 7.41 17.47
N TYR A 10 20.68 8.33 18.39
CA TYR A 10 19.62 9.32 18.21
C TYR A 10 19.89 10.54 19.10
N GLY A 11 19.99 11.71 18.50
CA GLY A 11 20.35 12.92 19.23
C GLY A 11 21.70 12.77 19.96
N ARG A 12 21.67 12.83 21.27
CA ARG A 12 22.87 12.66 22.11
C ARG A 12 23.28 11.19 22.32
N LEU A 13 22.35 10.25 22.13
CA LEU A 13 22.58 8.82 22.34
C LEU A 13 23.50 8.26 21.24
N ARG A 14 24.56 7.56 21.65
CA ARG A 14 25.63 7.06 20.75
C ARG A 14 25.65 5.53 20.71
N GLY A 15 24.48 4.90 20.44
CA GLY A 15 24.34 3.46 20.57
C GLY A 15 24.07 3.03 22.01
N ASP A 16 23.69 3.97 22.87
CA ASP A 16 23.36 3.70 24.26
C ASP A 16 22.17 2.76 24.37
N SER A 17 22.19 1.89 25.38
CA SER A 17 21.09 0.97 25.68
C SER A 17 20.41 1.33 26.98
N LEU A 18 19.10 1.10 27.05
CA LEU A 18 18.27 1.28 28.23
C LEU A 18 17.36 0.08 28.40
N ARG A 19 17.53 -0.63 29.52
CA ARG A 19 16.64 -1.74 29.93
C ARG A 19 15.60 -1.23 30.89
N LEU A 20 14.38 -1.74 30.75
CA LEU A 20 13.25 -1.41 31.58
C LEU A 20 12.72 -2.69 32.25
N GLU A 21 12.40 -2.58 33.53
CA GLU A 21 11.80 -3.65 34.31
C GLU A 21 10.26 -3.49 34.33
N PRO A 22 9.51 -4.55 34.64
CA PRO A 22 8.07 -4.44 34.83
C PRO A 22 7.73 -3.47 35.98
N GLY A 23 6.74 -2.59 35.73
CA GLY A 23 6.30 -1.62 36.74
C GLY A 23 6.94 -0.24 36.58
N LEU A 24 7.19 0.45 37.70
CA LEU A 24 7.73 1.81 37.72
C LEU A 24 9.24 1.82 37.50
N ASN A 25 9.69 2.52 36.47
CA ASN A 25 11.10 2.74 36.20
C ASN A 25 11.45 4.21 36.43
N LEU A 26 12.39 4.48 37.32
CA LEU A 26 12.88 5.82 37.63
C LEU A 26 14.25 6.02 36.98
N ILE A 27 14.32 6.91 35.98
CA ILE A 27 15.57 7.26 35.27
C ILE A 27 16.09 8.58 35.87
N TYR A 28 17.08 8.47 36.75
CA TYR A 28 17.74 9.62 37.36
C TYR A 28 19.12 9.83 36.72
N ALA A 29 19.36 11.03 36.18
CA ALA A 29 20.64 11.41 35.60
C ALA A 29 20.78 12.93 35.53
N PRO A 30 22.01 13.47 35.41
CA PRO A 30 22.25 14.92 35.30
C PRO A 30 21.52 15.57 34.13
N ASN A 31 21.46 16.89 34.14
CA ASN A 31 20.96 17.63 32.95
C ASN A 31 21.81 17.29 31.75
N GLU A 32 21.16 17.35 30.57
CA GLU A 32 21.79 17.00 29.28
C GLU A 32 22.27 15.55 29.12
N SER A 33 21.93 14.64 30.02
CA SER A 33 22.29 13.22 29.92
C SER A 33 21.51 12.42 28.89
N GLY A 34 20.53 13.04 28.19
CA GLY A 34 19.73 12.35 27.18
C GLY A 34 18.36 11.83 27.66
N LYS A 35 17.90 12.16 28.89
CA LYS A 35 16.57 11.74 29.40
C LYS A 35 15.43 12.09 28.42
N SER A 36 15.35 13.36 28.00
CA SER A 36 14.34 13.81 27.04
C SER A 36 14.55 13.22 25.64
N THR A 37 15.78 12.83 25.33
CA THR A 37 16.10 12.13 24.08
C THR A 37 15.52 10.74 24.06
N TRP A 38 15.60 9.99 25.16
CA TRP A 38 14.93 8.68 25.31
C TRP A 38 13.41 8.80 25.17
N CYS A 39 12.81 9.80 25.78
CA CYS A 39 11.39 10.06 25.63
C CYS A 39 10.97 10.32 24.16
N SER A 40 11.75 11.15 23.46
CA SER A 40 11.51 11.40 22.02
C SER A 40 11.78 10.15 21.17
N PHE A 41 12.77 9.35 21.55
CA PHE A 41 13.10 8.09 20.88
C PHE A 41 11.95 7.07 20.96
N ILE A 42 11.36 6.87 22.13
CA ILE A 42 10.17 5.99 22.30
C ILE A 42 9.06 6.40 21.33
N ARG A 43 8.74 7.70 21.30
CA ARG A 43 7.73 8.24 20.38
C ARG A 43 8.09 7.99 18.92
N THR A 44 9.35 8.14 18.56
CA THR A 44 9.85 7.90 17.21
C THR A 44 9.79 6.42 16.83
N MET A 45 10.13 5.54 17.76
CA MET A 45 10.03 4.09 17.52
C MET A 45 8.59 3.64 17.30
N LEU A 46 7.63 4.17 18.04
CA LEU A 46 6.21 3.81 17.93
C LEU A 46 5.53 4.41 16.69
N TYR A 47 5.72 5.71 16.46
CA TYR A 47 4.94 6.45 15.45
C TYR A 47 5.77 7.01 14.28
N GLY A 48 7.07 6.75 14.26
CA GLY A 48 7.97 7.31 13.25
C GLY A 48 8.35 8.77 13.52
N LEU A 49 9.31 9.25 12.74
CA LEU A 49 9.80 10.63 12.82
C LEU A 49 9.13 11.48 11.73
N PRO A 50 8.54 12.66 12.06
CA PRO A 50 7.97 13.56 11.07
C PRO A 50 9.06 14.14 10.16
N THR A 51 9.05 13.80 8.88
CA THR A 51 10.06 14.25 7.91
C THR A 51 9.62 15.46 7.12
N ARG A 52 8.32 15.77 7.06
CA ARG A 52 7.74 16.90 6.30
C ARG A 52 8.04 18.26 6.92
N GLN A 53 8.25 18.30 8.23
CA GLN A 53 8.63 19.55 8.92
C GLN A 53 10.05 19.94 8.54
N SER A 54 10.28 21.23 8.32
CA SER A 54 11.57 21.84 8.01
C SER A 54 11.91 22.90 9.05
N GLY A 55 13.20 23.24 9.17
CA GLY A 55 13.71 24.22 10.12
C GLY A 55 14.50 23.59 11.28
N PRO A 56 15.23 24.41 12.06
CA PRO A 56 16.11 23.92 13.13
C PRO A 56 15.39 23.18 14.25
N LEU A 57 14.12 23.51 14.50
CA LEU A 57 13.31 22.92 15.56
C LEU A 57 12.56 21.65 15.10
N ALA A 58 12.64 21.30 13.80
CA ALA A 58 12.06 20.03 13.33
C ALA A 58 12.74 18.84 14.02
N ASP A 59 11.98 17.87 14.47
CA ASP A 59 12.47 16.71 15.20
C ASP A 59 13.64 15.99 14.49
N LYS A 60 13.60 15.91 13.18
CA LYS A 60 14.67 15.30 12.36
C LYS A 60 16.03 16.03 12.48
N ASN A 61 16.01 17.35 12.69
CA ASN A 61 17.21 18.16 12.84
C ASN A 61 17.62 18.26 14.31
N ARG A 62 16.65 18.43 15.19
CA ARG A 62 16.86 18.52 16.64
C ARG A 62 17.48 17.26 17.25
N PHE A 63 17.10 16.09 16.74
CA PHE A 63 17.55 14.79 17.21
C PHE A 63 18.55 14.11 16.25
N ALA A 64 19.14 14.87 15.33
CA ALA A 64 20.25 14.37 14.54
C ALA A 64 21.41 13.97 15.47
N PRO A 65 22.04 12.79 15.30
CA PRO A 65 23.16 12.37 16.13
C PRO A 65 24.30 13.38 16.06
N TRP A 66 24.83 13.77 17.20
CA TRP A 66 25.92 14.75 17.31
C TRP A 66 27.24 14.23 16.72
N THR A 67 27.33 12.91 16.55
CA THR A 67 28.45 12.25 15.87
C THR A 67 28.46 12.39 14.37
N GLY A 68 27.34 12.86 13.77
CA GLY A 68 27.13 12.88 12.33
C GLY A 68 26.75 11.53 11.70
N GLU A 69 26.59 10.50 12.53
CA GLU A 69 26.15 9.19 12.09
C GLU A 69 24.65 9.19 11.71
N ALA A 70 24.23 8.16 10.99
CA ALA A 70 22.82 7.98 10.66
C ALA A 70 22.01 7.63 11.94
N MET A 71 20.79 8.19 12.06
CA MET A 71 19.88 7.80 13.12
C MET A 71 19.49 6.34 12.95
N GLN A 72 19.56 5.59 14.05
CA GLN A 72 19.13 4.20 14.08
C GLN A 72 18.61 3.83 15.47
N GLY A 73 17.72 2.88 15.52
CA GLY A 73 17.13 2.44 16.76
C GLY A 73 16.61 1.02 16.74
N ARG A 74 16.75 0.38 17.89
CA ARG A 74 16.17 -0.92 18.20
C ARG A 74 15.32 -0.81 19.47
N MET A 75 14.17 -1.47 19.46
CA MET A 75 13.29 -1.58 20.62
C MET A 75 12.74 -3.00 20.69
N ASP A 76 13.06 -3.68 21.77
CA ASP A 76 12.50 -4.97 22.10
C ASP A 76 11.33 -4.77 23.07
N LEU A 77 10.17 -5.33 22.74
CA LEU A 77 8.95 -5.18 23.52
C LEU A 77 8.19 -6.51 23.64
N GLU A 78 7.33 -6.59 24.63
CA GLU A 78 6.43 -7.71 24.86
C GLU A 78 4.97 -7.26 24.79
N THR A 79 4.17 -7.94 24.01
CA THR A 79 2.73 -7.69 23.86
C THR A 79 2.00 -9.00 23.58
N GLY A 80 0.86 -9.22 24.24
CA GLY A 80 0.08 -10.44 24.06
C GLY A 80 0.85 -11.74 24.36
N GLY A 81 1.86 -11.70 25.25
CA GLY A 81 2.71 -12.86 25.56
C GLY A 81 3.77 -13.18 24.48
N GLN A 82 3.91 -12.32 23.47
CA GLN A 82 4.91 -12.46 22.41
C GLN A 82 5.93 -11.33 22.50
N ARG A 83 7.19 -11.64 22.15
CA ARG A 83 8.26 -10.65 22.10
C ARG A 83 8.52 -10.23 20.65
N TRP A 84 8.55 -8.91 20.44
CA TRP A 84 8.80 -8.29 19.16
C TRP A 84 10.06 -7.45 19.21
N THR A 85 10.82 -7.48 18.13
CA THR A 85 11.97 -6.58 17.88
C THR A 85 11.61 -5.61 16.79
N VAL A 86 11.62 -4.34 17.12
CA VAL A 86 11.36 -3.22 16.20
C VAL A 86 12.69 -2.55 15.88
N LEU A 87 12.99 -2.39 14.59
CA LEU A 87 14.14 -1.66 14.09
C LEU A 87 13.70 -0.48 13.24
N ARG A 88 14.39 0.63 13.41
CA ARG A 88 14.27 1.79 12.52
C ARG A 88 15.65 2.30 12.16
N ASP A 89 15.85 2.46 10.84
CA ASP A 89 17.10 2.91 10.27
C ASP A 89 16.91 4.09 9.32
N THR A 90 18.03 4.72 8.96
CA THR A 90 18.10 5.84 8.03
C THR A 90 18.82 5.43 6.75
N ARG A 91 18.09 5.08 5.70
CA ARG A 91 18.69 4.87 4.37
C ARG A 91 18.95 6.18 3.62
N ARG A 92 18.11 7.18 3.86
CA ARG A 92 18.19 8.49 3.20
C ARG A 92 18.25 9.59 4.24
N ALA A 93 19.23 10.49 4.16
CA ALA A 93 19.38 11.61 5.09
C ALA A 93 18.14 12.54 5.14
N SER A 94 17.42 12.66 4.01
CA SER A 94 16.18 13.45 3.95
C SER A 94 15.00 12.81 4.69
N ALA A 95 15.07 11.52 4.96
CA ALA A 95 14.00 10.73 5.58
C ALA A 95 14.55 9.81 6.68
N PRO A 96 15.08 10.38 7.77
CA PRO A 96 15.66 9.60 8.86
C PRO A 96 14.62 8.73 9.56
N MET A 97 15.03 7.55 10.05
CA MET A 97 14.20 6.58 10.79
C MET A 97 12.96 6.05 10.03
N GLN A 98 12.96 6.12 8.70
CA GLN A 98 11.84 5.66 7.88
C GLN A 98 11.98 4.20 7.43
N ASP A 99 13.21 3.67 7.42
CA ASP A 99 13.40 2.24 7.19
C ASP A 99 12.95 1.48 8.43
N PHE A 100 11.97 0.59 8.26
CA PHE A 100 11.27 -0.03 9.38
C PHE A 100 11.21 -1.54 9.20
N SER A 101 11.51 -2.27 10.25
CA SER A 101 11.22 -3.69 10.35
C SER A 101 10.70 -4.05 11.75
N CYS A 102 9.77 -4.99 11.80
CA CYS A 102 9.23 -5.54 13.03
C CYS A 102 9.16 -7.06 12.88
N THR A 103 9.87 -7.77 13.76
CA THR A 103 9.97 -9.23 13.73
C THR A 103 9.70 -9.81 15.11
N TYR A 104 9.30 -11.07 15.17
CA TYR A 104 9.28 -11.81 16.42
C TYR A 104 10.73 -11.98 16.92
N THR A 105 10.98 -11.61 18.16
CA THR A 105 12.34 -11.59 18.75
C THR A 105 13.03 -12.96 18.61
N GLY A 106 14.26 -12.95 18.07
CA GLY A 106 15.03 -14.17 17.83
C GLY A 106 14.68 -14.92 16.54
N THR A 107 13.77 -14.38 15.75
CA THR A 107 13.41 -14.94 14.44
C THR A 107 13.54 -13.90 13.33
N ALA A 108 13.60 -14.33 12.07
CA ALA A 108 13.51 -13.46 10.91
C ALA A 108 12.05 -13.26 10.43
N GLN A 109 11.06 -13.83 11.15
CA GLN A 109 9.66 -13.78 10.75
C GLN A 109 9.06 -12.41 11.04
N PRO A 110 8.56 -11.68 10.03
CA PRO A 110 7.93 -10.38 10.23
C PRO A 110 6.60 -10.54 10.96
N VAL A 111 6.27 -9.55 11.78
CA VAL A 111 4.95 -9.45 12.41
C VAL A 111 3.94 -9.00 11.35
N PRO A 112 2.86 -9.77 11.09
CA PRO A 112 1.88 -9.43 10.07
C PRO A 112 1.14 -8.13 10.41
N GLU A 113 0.70 -7.40 9.36
CA GLU A 113 -0.13 -6.20 9.44
C GLU A 113 0.52 -4.97 10.12
N VAL A 114 1.77 -5.08 10.58
CA VAL A 114 2.51 -3.99 11.23
C VAL A 114 3.46 -3.32 10.24
N ASN A 115 3.40 -2.00 10.18
CA ASN A 115 4.30 -1.19 9.36
C ASN A 115 4.82 0.04 10.13
N GLY A 116 5.73 0.80 9.52
CA GLY A 116 6.36 1.94 10.15
C GLY A 116 5.43 3.10 10.53
N GLN A 117 4.19 3.11 10.05
CA GLN A 117 3.21 4.16 10.35
C GLN A 117 2.15 3.72 11.35
N ASN A 118 1.80 2.43 11.38
CA ASN A 118 0.69 1.94 12.21
C ASN A 118 1.13 1.22 13.49
N LEU A 119 2.44 1.00 13.73
CA LEU A 119 2.92 0.24 14.89
C LEU A 119 2.35 0.78 16.22
N GLY A 120 2.41 2.10 16.44
CA GLY A 120 1.89 2.72 17.65
C GLY A 120 0.39 2.54 17.82
N GLU A 121 -0.39 2.70 16.75
CA GLU A 121 -1.83 2.47 16.76
C GLU A 121 -2.18 1.00 17.00
N THR A 122 -1.45 0.08 16.37
CA THR A 122 -1.65 -1.36 16.56
C THR A 122 -1.37 -1.80 17.99
N LEU A 123 -0.32 -1.25 18.62
CA LEU A 123 0.09 -1.63 19.97
C LEU A 123 -0.73 -0.96 21.08
N LEU A 124 -1.15 0.29 20.87
CA LEU A 124 -1.74 1.15 21.91
C LEU A 124 -3.21 1.49 21.66
N GLY A 125 -3.73 1.20 20.46
CA GLY A 125 -5.10 1.54 20.07
C GLY A 125 -5.35 3.04 19.88
N VAL A 126 -4.31 3.89 19.96
CA VAL A 126 -4.46 5.35 19.88
C VAL A 126 -3.50 5.95 18.85
N PRO A 127 -3.93 7.00 18.10
CA PRO A 127 -3.06 7.71 17.20
C PRO A 127 -2.00 8.53 17.95
N ARG A 128 -0.98 8.95 17.22
CA ARG A 128 0.17 9.70 17.75
C ARG A 128 -0.22 10.92 18.57
N GLU A 129 -1.19 11.70 18.11
CA GLU A 129 -1.65 12.95 18.71
C GLU A 129 -2.25 12.68 20.08
N VAL A 130 -3.10 11.66 20.18
CA VAL A 130 -3.71 11.24 21.44
C VAL A 130 -2.66 10.70 22.41
N PHE A 131 -1.75 9.83 21.93
CA PHE A 131 -0.65 9.30 22.74
C PHE A 131 0.20 10.42 23.37
N GLN A 132 0.56 11.43 22.58
CA GLN A 132 1.37 12.56 23.05
C GLN A 132 0.70 13.40 24.14
N ARG A 133 -0.61 13.38 24.21
CA ARG A 133 -1.39 14.20 25.16
C ARG A 133 -1.90 13.42 26.37
N SER A 134 -2.16 12.13 26.20
CA SER A 134 -2.74 11.30 27.26
C SER A 134 -1.71 10.43 27.98
N ALA A 135 -0.80 9.82 27.24
CA ALA A 135 0.15 8.84 27.78
C ALA A 135 1.58 9.37 27.87
N PHE A 136 1.89 10.50 27.24
CA PHE A 136 3.23 11.08 27.20
C PHE A 136 3.23 12.49 27.78
N ILE A 137 3.63 12.63 29.04
CA ILE A 137 3.70 13.93 29.72
C ILE A 137 5.10 14.50 29.52
N GLY A 138 5.23 15.45 28.58
CA GLY A 138 6.47 16.19 28.37
C GLY A 138 6.62 17.38 29.29
N GLN A 139 7.84 17.89 29.45
CA GLN A 139 8.17 19.01 30.30
C GLN A 139 7.40 20.32 29.96
N SER A 140 6.97 20.47 28.70
CA SER A 140 6.21 21.62 28.20
C SER A 140 4.77 21.27 27.83
N GLY A 141 4.31 20.04 28.09
CA GLY A 141 3.06 19.49 27.59
C GLY A 141 1.81 19.77 28.44
N LEU A 142 1.93 20.62 29.46
CA LEU A 142 0.79 20.97 30.37
C LEU A 142 -0.15 22.03 29.78
N ALA A 143 0.23 22.68 28.68
CA ALA A 143 -0.68 23.62 28.00
C ALA A 143 -1.81 22.84 27.31
N VAL A 144 -3.03 23.01 27.76
CA VAL A 144 -4.24 22.46 27.12
C VAL A 144 -4.45 23.21 25.80
N SER A 145 -4.08 22.59 24.70
CA SER A 145 -4.41 23.07 23.36
C SER A 145 -5.51 22.21 22.78
N GLN A 146 -6.43 22.82 22.05
CA GLN A 146 -7.51 22.11 21.36
C GLN A 146 -6.94 21.13 20.34
N ASP A 147 -7.39 19.89 20.41
CA ASP A 147 -7.03 18.82 19.47
C ASP A 147 -8.32 18.21 18.94
N PRO A 148 -8.59 18.36 17.63
CA PRO A 148 -9.82 17.85 17.04
C PRO A 148 -9.99 16.32 17.18
N GLU A 149 -8.90 15.58 17.25
CA GLU A 149 -8.95 14.12 17.41
C GLU A 149 -9.30 13.71 18.84
N LEU A 150 -8.74 14.39 19.84
CA LEU A 150 -9.08 14.17 21.25
C LEU A 150 -10.52 14.61 21.54
N GLU A 151 -10.94 15.78 21.04
CA GLU A 151 -12.31 16.25 21.16
C GLU A 151 -13.32 15.26 20.54
N ARG A 152 -13.00 14.72 19.37
CA ARG A 152 -13.83 13.72 18.68
C ARG A 152 -13.98 12.43 19.50
N ARG A 153 -12.91 11.92 20.10
CA ARG A 153 -12.94 10.71 20.96
C ARG A 153 -13.73 10.97 22.24
N ILE A 154 -13.53 12.12 22.87
CA ILE A 154 -14.34 12.51 24.05
C ILE A 154 -15.81 12.61 23.66
N ALA A 155 -16.14 13.25 22.53
CA ALA A 155 -17.50 13.35 22.06
C ALA A 155 -18.11 11.97 21.72
N ALA A 156 -17.33 11.05 21.15
CA ALA A 156 -17.76 9.68 20.90
C ALA A 156 -18.07 8.93 22.19
N LEU A 157 -17.18 9.02 23.21
CA LEU A 157 -17.40 8.43 24.53
C LEU A 157 -18.67 8.99 25.21
N LEU A 158 -18.89 10.30 25.11
CA LEU A 158 -20.09 10.94 25.69
C LEU A 158 -21.38 10.55 24.98
N SER A 159 -21.32 10.31 23.66
CA SER A 159 -22.52 10.03 22.85
C SER A 159 -22.87 8.53 22.79
N THR A 160 -21.88 7.65 22.78
CA THR A 160 -22.07 6.20 22.56
C THR A 160 -21.64 5.34 23.73
N GLY A 161 -20.91 5.92 24.69
CA GLY A 161 -20.29 5.14 25.79
C GLY A 161 -19.14 4.23 25.37
N GLN A 162 -18.74 4.28 24.07
CA GLN A 162 -17.65 3.47 23.50
C GLN A 162 -16.68 4.35 22.74
N GLU A 163 -15.39 4.22 23.00
CA GLU A 163 -14.33 5.02 22.39
C GLU A 163 -14.19 4.73 20.88
N ASP A 164 -14.45 3.49 20.46
CA ASP A 164 -14.21 3.04 19.09
C ASP A 164 -15.38 3.25 18.12
N VAL A 165 -16.54 3.68 18.62
CA VAL A 165 -17.75 3.85 17.79
C VAL A 165 -18.02 5.34 17.55
N SER A 166 -17.34 5.92 16.58
CA SER A 166 -17.62 7.28 16.11
C SER A 166 -18.48 7.24 14.83
N TYR A 167 -19.67 7.87 14.87
CA TYR A 167 -20.50 8.06 13.67
C TYR A 167 -19.71 8.73 12.54
N SER A 168 -18.89 9.74 12.86
CA SER A 168 -18.09 10.47 11.86
C SER A 168 -17.04 9.57 11.20
N GLU A 169 -16.41 8.69 11.97
CA GLU A 169 -15.41 7.76 11.43
C GLU A 169 -16.05 6.68 10.55
N SER A 170 -17.18 6.14 10.98
CA SER A 170 -17.97 5.20 10.17
C SER A 170 -18.48 5.85 8.88
N TYR A 171 -18.94 7.10 8.95
CA TYR A 171 -19.35 7.88 7.79
C TYR A 171 -18.17 8.14 6.84
N ASP A 172 -17.00 8.53 7.35
CA ASP A 172 -15.81 8.76 6.54
C ASP A 172 -15.28 7.48 5.89
N ARG A 173 -15.32 6.36 6.58
CA ARG A 173 -14.98 5.03 6.02
C ARG A 173 -15.93 4.66 4.89
N LEU A 174 -17.24 4.83 5.08
CA LEU A 174 -18.25 4.59 4.05
C LEU A 174 -18.07 5.52 2.85
N LYS A 175 -17.83 6.80 3.09
CA LYS A 175 -17.57 7.80 2.04
C LYS A 175 -16.31 7.50 1.24
N LYS A 176 -15.22 7.06 1.89
CA LYS A 176 -14.00 6.60 1.22
C LYS A 176 -14.28 5.36 0.35
N GLN A 177 -15.04 4.39 0.85
CA GLN A 177 -15.42 3.21 0.07
C GLN A 177 -16.33 3.57 -1.10
N LEU A 178 -17.30 4.46 -0.90
CA LEU A 178 -18.18 4.95 -1.97
C LEU A 178 -17.35 5.64 -3.07
N ASN A 179 -16.44 6.54 -2.69
CA ASN A 179 -15.57 7.24 -3.62
C ASN A 179 -14.67 6.27 -4.40
N ARG A 180 -14.09 5.25 -3.72
CA ARG A 180 -13.29 4.22 -4.39
C ARG A 180 -14.08 3.46 -5.45
N ARG A 181 -15.37 3.21 -5.21
CA ARG A 181 -16.22 2.48 -6.15
C ARG A 181 -16.83 3.36 -7.22
N ARG A 182 -17.24 4.57 -6.89
CA ARG A 182 -18.09 5.43 -7.74
C ARG A 182 -17.47 6.78 -8.10
N HIS A 183 -16.15 6.95 -7.96
CA HIS A 183 -15.52 8.23 -8.31
C HIS A 183 -15.45 8.40 -9.84
N ASN A 184 -16.11 9.41 -10.36
CA ASN A 184 -16.20 9.84 -11.77
C ASN A 184 -15.53 8.89 -12.82
N LYS A 185 -14.25 9.18 -13.23
CA LYS A 185 -13.51 8.37 -14.22
C LYS A 185 -12.55 7.36 -13.59
N THR A 186 -12.25 7.47 -12.30
CA THR A 186 -11.24 6.67 -11.61
C THR A 186 -11.80 5.64 -10.63
N GLY A 187 -13.13 5.63 -10.44
CA GLY A 187 -13.80 4.63 -9.61
C GLY A 187 -13.85 3.26 -10.29
N LEU A 188 -14.01 2.21 -9.48
CA LEU A 188 -14.06 0.83 -9.98
C LEU A 188 -15.24 0.61 -10.93
N ILE A 189 -16.41 1.18 -10.64
CA ILE A 189 -17.62 1.04 -11.46
C ILE A 189 -17.42 1.64 -12.87
N PRO A 190 -17.00 2.91 -13.04
CA PRO A 190 -16.72 3.45 -14.36
C PRO A 190 -15.65 2.69 -15.15
N GLN A 191 -14.64 2.13 -14.47
CA GLN A 191 -13.63 1.30 -15.13
C GLN A 191 -14.22 -0.01 -15.67
N LEU A 192 -15.08 -0.67 -14.88
CA LEU A 192 -15.75 -1.89 -15.32
C LEU A 192 -16.78 -1.63 -16.43
N GLU A 193 -17.51 -0.52 -16.37
CA GLU A 193 -18.42 -0.09 -17.44
C GLU A 193 -17.67 0.18 -18.76
N GLN A 194 -16.50 0.80 -18.68
CA GLN A 194 -15.64 1.03 -19.85
C GLN A 194 -15.10 -0.27 -20.42
N GLU A 195 -14.67 -1.19 -19.57
CA GLU A 195 -14.19 -2.51 -20.01
C GLU A 195 -15.32 -3.34 -20.62
N GLN A 196 -16.50 -3.31 -20.05
CA GLN A 196 -17.69 -3.95 -20.62
C GLN A 196 -18.00 -3.41 -22.01
N ALA A 197 -18.02 -2.09 -22.20
CA ALA A 197 -18.24 -1.47 -23.51
C ALA A 197 -17.17 -1.90 -24.54
N ARG A 198 -15.90 -2.00 -24.12
CA ARG A 198 -14.82 -2.51 -25.01
C ARG A 198 -15.03 -3.96 -25.42
N LEU A 199 -15.45 -4.80 -24.48
CA LEU A 199 -15.72 -6.22 -24.76
C LEU A 199 -16.94 -6.37 -25.68
N ASP A 200 -18.00 -5.60 -25.49
CA ASP A 200 -19.17 -5.60 -26.34
C ASP A 200 -18.82 -5.17 -27.78
N ASP A 201 -18.01 -4.14 -27.95
CA ASP A 201 -17.50 -3.72 -29.25
C ASP A 201 -16.61 -4.80 -29.90
N ALA A 202 -15.77 -5.47 -29.13
CA ALA A 202 -14.95 -6.58 -29.64
C ALA A 202 -15.80 -7.77 -30.12
N LEU A 203 -16.83 -8.11 -29.36
CA LEU A 203 -17.78 -9.18 -29.74
C LEU A 203 -18.54 -8.84 -31.01
N ARG A 204 -19.00 -7.59 -31.20
CA ARG A 204 -19.63 -7.14 -32.44
C ARG A 204 -18.69 -7.27 -33.64
N ARG A 205 -17.45 -6.79 -33.53
CA ARG A 205 -16.43 -6.94 -34.58
C ARG A 205 -16.14 -8.39 -34.89
N GLN A 206 -16.07 -9.26 -33.89
CA GLN A 206 -15.88 -10.68 -34.10
C GLN A 206 -17.04 -11.29 -34.90
N ALA A 207 -18.28 -10.96 -34.57
CA ALA A 207 -19.44 -11.42 -35.29
C ALA A 207 -19.46 -10.96 -36.77
N GLU A 208 -19.13 -9.69 -37.00
CA GLU A 208 -19.00 -9.13 -38.36
C GLU A 208 -17.92 -9.84 -39.19
N LEU A 209 -16.73 -10.05 -38.61
CA LEU A 209 -15.64 -10.76 -39.26
C LEU A 209 -16.00 -12.23 -39.53
N THR A 210 -16.70 -12.88 -38.63
CA THR A 210 -17.17 -14.26 -38.85
C THR A 210 -18.14 -14.33 -40.04
N ALA A 211 -19.10 -13.42 -40.10
CA ALA A 211 -20.02 -13.34 -41.24
C ALA A 211 -19.31 -13.06 -42.59
N GLN A 212 -18.33 -12.14 -42.58
CA GLN A 212 -17.52 -11.87 -43.78
C GLN A 212 -16.71 -13.10 -44.22
N LEU A 213 -16.18 -13.85 -43.26
CA LEU A 213 -15.41 -15.06 -43.53
C LEU A 213 -16.28 -16.18 -44.09
N GLU A 214 -17.51 -16.34 -43.61
CA GLU A 214 -18.49 -17.27 -44.18
C GLU A 214 -18.87 -16.90 -45.60
N ASN A 215 -19.20 -15.63 -45.87
CA ASN A 215 -19.49 -15.15 -47.23
C ASN A 215 -18.30 -15.34 -48.17
N ALA A 216 -17.08 -15.06 -47.72
CA ALA A 216 -15.88 -15.28 -48.54
C ALA A 216 -15.66 -16.76 -48.87
N ARG A 217 -15.93 -17.66 -47.92
CA ARG A 217 -15.85 -19.12 -48.14
C ARG A 217 -16.91 -19.62 -49.16
N GLU A 218 -18.13 -19.10 -49.05
CA GLU A 218 -19.18 -19.42 -50.06
C GLU A 218 -18.78 -18.94 -51.44
N GLN A 219 -18.28 -17.71 -51.57
CA GLN A 219 -17.78 -17.18 -52.85
C GLN A 219 -16.61 -18.01 -53.39
N GLN A 220 -15.69 -18.42 -52.54
CA GLN A 220 -14.59 -19.29 -52.92
C GLN A 220 -15.11 -20.64 -53.44
N CYS A 221 -16.04 -21.27 -52.73
CA CYS A 221 -16.63 -22.54 -53.12
C CYS A 221 -17.34 -22.44 -54.49
N THR A 222 -18.16 -21.40 -54.67
CA THR A 222 -18.86 -21.17 -55.95
C THR A 222 -17.89 -20.90 -57.12
N ALA A 223 -16.83 -20.12 -56.88
CA ALA A 223 -15.80 -19.87 -57.87
C ALA A 223 -15.03 -21.16 -58.23
N GLN A 224 -14.73 -22.00 -57.25
CA GLN A 224 -14.03 -23.26 -57.45
C GLN A 224 -14.87 -24.25 -58.28
N THR A 225 -16.16 -24.41 -57.96
CA THR A 225 -17.10 -25.19 -58.76
C THR A 225 -17.17 -24.69 -60.20
N ARG A 226 -17.17 -23.38 -60.40
CA ARG A 226 -17.19 -22.78 -61.73
C ARG A 226 -15.92 -23.05 -62.52
N VAL A 227 -14.78 -23.03 -61.86
CA VAL A 227 -13.50 -23.41 -62.52
C VAL A 227 -13.55 -24.87 -62.97
N GLU A 228 -13.98 -25.78 -62.09
CA GLU A 228 -14.11 -27.21 -62.41
C GLU A 228 -15.06 -27.45 -63.58
N GLU A 229 -16.22 -26.76 -63.61
CA GLU A 229 -17.14 -26.84 -64.80
C GLU A 229 -16.48 -26.35 -66.07
N LEU A 230 -15.74 -25.27 -66.06
CA LEU A 230 -15.05 -24.73 -67.21
C LEU A 230 -13.91 -25.66 -67.67
N GLU A 231 -13.18 -26.24 -66.78
CA GLU A 231 -12.13 -27.24 -67.12
C GLU A 231 -12.73 -28.47 -67.76
N GLN A 232 -13.86 -28.98 -67.26
CA GLN A 232 -14.58 -30.11 -67.89
C GLN A 232 -15.06 -29.75 -69.24
N ARG A 233 -15.65 -28.58 -69.49
CA ARG A 233 -16.06 -28.10 -70.80
C ARG A 233 -14.85 -27.97 -71.75
N ARG A 234 -13.76 -27.43 -71.30
CA ARG A 234 -12.53 -27.34 -72.12
C ARG A 234 -12.04 -28.71 -72.52
N ALA A 235 -11.97 -29.66 -71.58
CA ALA A 235 -11.57 -31.04 -71.91
C ALA A 235 -12.50 -31.69 -72.94
N GLN A 236 -13.81 -31.46 -72.83
CA GLN A 236 -14.79 -31.93 -73.87
C GLN A 236 -14.53 -31.30 -75.21
N TRP A 237 -14.28 -29.99 -75.28
CA TRP A 237 -13.96 -29.31 -76.57
C TRP A 237 -12.65 -29.80 -77.17
N GLU A 238 -11.62 -30.03 -76.41
CA GLU A 238 -10.34 -30.59 -76.80
C GLU A 238 -10.53 -32.00 -77.36
N ALA A 239 -11.32 -32.84 -76.69
CA ALA A 239 -11.64 -34.19 -77.18
C ALA A 239 -12.40 -34.20 -78.53
N VAL A 240 -13.41 -33.31 -78.65
CA VAL A 240 -14.17 -33.17 -79.88
C VAL A 240 -13.29 -32.63 -81.05
N SER A 241 -12.46 -31.62 -80.79
CA SER A 241 -11.51 -31.07 -81.73
C SER A 241 -10.52 -32.13 -82.23
N TYR A 242 -10.01 -32.95 -81.29
CA TYR A 242 -9.09 -34.04 -81.66
C TYR A 242 -9.75 -35.11 -82.50
N THR A 243 -11.00 -35.47 -82.24
CA THR A 243 -11.77 -36.44 -83.07
C THR A 243 -12.08 -35.87 -84.46
N HIS A 244 -12.38 -34.57 -84.58
CA HIS A 244 -12.61 -33.91 -85.86
C HIS A 244 -11.35 -33.85 -86.73
N LEU A 245 -10.19 -33.53 -86.17
CA LEU A 245 -8.93 -33.53 -86.91
C LEU A 245 -8.56 -34.93 -87.43
N ARG A 246 -8.76 -35.96 -86.62
CA ARG A 246 -8.47 -37.35 -87.01
C ARG A 246 -9.44 -37.89 -88.10
N ALA A 247 -10.68 -37.38 -88.16
CA ALA A 247 -11.64 -37.77 -89.20
C ALA A 247 -11.31 -37.13 -90.55
N HIS A 248 -10.52 -36.06 -90.61
CA HIS A 248 -10.06 -35.43 -91.86
C HIS A 248 -8.75 -36.02 -92.38
N GLU A 249 -8.00 -36.81 -91.61
CA GLU A 249 -6.78 -37.49 -92.04
C GLU A 249 -7.02 -38.88 -92.54
N THR A 250 -8.23 -39.42 -92.52
CA THR A 250 -8.66 -40.72 -93.07
C THR A 250 -9.55 -40.51 -94.28
#